data_63393ac527c843961cbc9d447b93d191
#
_entry.id   63393ac527c843961cbc9d447b93d191
#
_cell.length_a   1.000
_cell.length_b   1.000
_cell.length_c   1.000
_cell.angle_alpha   90.00
_cell.angle_beta   90.00
_cell.angle_gamma   90.00
#
_symmetry.space_group_name_H-M   'P 1'
#
loop_
_entity.id
_entity.type
_entity.pdbx_description
1 polymer ?
#
loop_
_entity_poly.entity_id
_entity_poly.type
_entity_poly.pdbx_seq_one_letter_code
_entity_poly.pdbx_strand_id
1 'polypeptide(L)'
;IMNTQEIENILNAKQVKPTSNRILVLRELIKASHPVSLADLEVLLEFPMDKASIFRTLKLFSEKDVVHPIEDGSRSLKYELCHSLTHCNFSDQHIHFYCEHCKETYCFENVSIPIVSIPSGFTPRCINYVIKGLCPECSAKSK
;
A
#
# COMPACT_ATOMS: atom_id res chain seq x y z
N ILE A 1 -9.48 -2.83 17.09
CA ILE A 1 -8.63 -3.97 16.66
C ILE A 1 -9.49 -4.95 15.89
N MET A 2 -9.09 -5.25 14.68
CA MET A 2 -9.83 -6.14 13.79
C MET A 2 -9.58 -7.60 14.17
N ASN A 3 -10.64 -8.38 14.30
CA ASN A 3 -10.52 -9.80 14.63
C ASN A 3 -10.28 -10.66 13.39
N THR A 4 -9.96 -11.94 13.60
CA THR A 4 -9.64 -12.86 12.51
C THR A 4 -10.80 -13.01 11.51
N GLN A 5 -12.03 -13.04 11.98
CA GLN A 5 -13.20 -13.17 11.11
C GLN A 5 -13.35 -11.98 10.18
N GLU A 6 -13.09 -10.77 10.67
CA GLU A 6 -13.14 -9.56 9.85
C GLU A 6 -12.08 -9.57 8.78
N ILE A 7 -10.87 -10.04 9.10
CA ILE A 7 -9.77 -10.19 8.15
C ILE A 7 -10.13 -11.23 7.07
N GLU A 8 -10.70 -12.36 7.48
CA GLU A 8 -11.16 -13.39 6.55
C GLU A 8 -12.24 -12.85 5.61
N ASN A 9 -13.14 -12.02 6.11
CA ASN A 9 -14.20 -11.41 5.32
C ASN A 9 -13.62 -10.48 4.24
N ILE A 10 -12.58 -9.72 4.58
CA ILE A 10 -11.90 -8.86 3.61
C ILE A 10 -11.28 -9.71 2.49
N LEU A 11 -10.58 -10.78 2.85
CA LEU A 11 -9.96 -11.67 1.87
C LEU A 11 -11.00 -12.33 0.98
N ASN A 12 -12.08 -12.82 1.55
CA ASN A 12 -13.17 -13.45 0.79
C ASN A 12 -13.82 -12.47 -0.19
N ALA A 13 -14.01 -11.20 0.24
CA ALA A 13 -14.56 -10.16 -0.63
C ALA A 13 -13.68 -9.88 -1.83
N LYS A 14 -12.38 -10.08 -1.70
CA LYS A 14 -11.39 -9.92 -2.78
C LYS A 14 -11.09 -11.24 -3.51
N GLN A 15 -11.83 -12.29 -3.22
CA GLN A 15 -11.66 -13.61 -3.83
C GLN A 15 -10.29 -14.23 -3.53
N VAL A 16 -9.80 -14.00 -2.32
CA VAL A 16 -8.56 -14.58 -1.81
C VAL A 16 -8.91 -15.56 -0.69
N LYS A 17 -8.51 -16.80 -0.86
CA LYS A 17 -8.75 -17.83 0.16
C LYS A 17 -7.93 -17.51 1.42
N PRO A 18 -8.56 -17.39 2.59
CA PRO A 18 -7.84 -17.16 3.83
C PRO A 18 -6.91 -18.33 4.18
N THR A 19 -5.67 -18.01 4.51
CA THR A 19 -4.70 -18.95 5.06
C THR A 19 -4.02 -18.25 6.23
N SER A 20 -3.34 -19.01 7.09
CA SER A 20 -2.64 -18.44 8.25
C SER A 20 -1.67 -17.32 7.85
N ASN A 21 -0.85 -17.57 6.82
CA ASN A 21 0.11 -16.57 6.35
C ASN A 21 -0.57 -15.32 5.80
N ARG A 22 -1.63 -15.49 5.02
CA ARG A 22 -2.36 -14.36 4.43
C ARG A 22 -3.05 -13.52 5.50
N ILE A 23 -3.61 -14.16 6.52
CA ILE A 23 -4.23 -13.47 7.65
C ILE A 23 -3.19 -12.67 8.43
N LEU A 24 -2.02 -13.26 8.71
CA LEU A 24 -0.95 -12.59 9.44
C LEU A 24 -0.43 -11.37 8.68
N VAL A 25 -0.18 -11.49 7.39
CA VAL A 25 0.30 -10.37 6.57
C VAL A 25 -0.74 -9.26 6.50
N LEU A 26 -2.00 -9.61 6.24
CA LEU A 26 -3.05 -8.60 6.14
C LEU A 26 -3.27 -7.89 7.47
N ARG A 27 -3.19 -8.60 8.58
CA ARG A 27 -3.31 -8.00 9.91
C ARG A 27 -2.25 -6.90 10.14
N GLU A 28 -1.01 -7.17 9.77
CA GLU A 28 0.06 -6.17 9.92
C GLU A 28 -0.13 -4.98 8.98
N LEU A 29 -0.61 -5.22 7.77
CA LEU A 29 -0.94 -4.14 6.83
C LEU A 29 -2.05 -3.25 7.38
N ILE A 30 -3.05 -3.83 8.02
CA ILE A 30 -4.16 -3.09 8.62
C ILE A 30 -3.68 -2.25 9.81
N LYS A 31 -2.78 -2.80 10.64
CA LYS A 31 -2.22 -2.08 11.80
C LYS A 31 -1.33 -0.92 11.38
N ALA A 32 -0.69 -1.02 10.23
CA ALA A 32 0.22 0.02 9.76
C ALA A 32 -0.57 1.29 9.40
N SER A 33 -0.09 2.43 9.85
CA SER A 33 -0.72 3.73 9.57
C SER A 33 -0.22 4.35 8.26
N HIS A 34 0.72 3.71 7.60
CA HIS A 34 1.32 4.18 6.35
C HIS A 34 1.74 2.99 5.50
N PRO A 35 2.02 3.20 4.20
CA PRO A 35 2.49 2.11 3.34
C PRO A 35 3.76 1.45 3.87
N VAL A 36 3.85 0.13 3.73
CA VAL A 36 4.97 -0.66 4.23
C VAL A 36 5.61 -1.49 3.12
N SER A 37 6.91 -1.71 3.25
CA SER A 37 7.67 -2.56 2.35
C SER A 37 7.68 -4.01 2.84
N LEU A 38 8.20 -4.92 2.00
CA LEU A 38 8.42 -6.31 2.39
C LEU A 38 9.36 -6.38 3.61
N ALA A 39 10.43 -5.57 3.59
CA ALA A 39 11.39 -5.52 4.69
C ALA A 39 10.73 -5.07 6.00
N ASP A 40 9.82 -4.09 5.92
CA ASP A 40 9.06 -3.65 7.09
C ASP A 40 8.21 -4.79 7.65
N LEU A 41 7.56 -5.56 6.78
CA LEU A 41 6.73 -6.69 7.18
C LEU A 41 7.54 -7.79 7.85
N GLU A 42 8.76 -8.04 7.39
CA GLU A 42 9.65 -9.02 8.03
C GLU A 42 9.91 -8.66 9.51
N VAL A 43 10.01 -7.37 9.80
CA VAL A 43 10.22 -6.89 11.18
C VAL A 43 8.92 -6.90 11.99
N LEU A 44 7.81 -6.53 11.36
CA LEU A 44 6.51 -6.39 12.03
C LEU A 44 5.83 -7.72 12.36
N LEU A 45 6.06 -8.76 11.56
CA LEU A 45 5.42 -10.06 11.76
C LEU A 45 5.91 -10.70 13.06
N GLU A 46 4.97 -11.08 13.91
CA GLU A 46 5.25 -11.71 15.19
C GLU A 46 5.83 -13.13 15.04
N PHE A 47 5.43 -13.81 13.97
CA PHE A 47 5.88 -15.16 13.67
C PHE A 47 6.82 -15.13 12.48
N PRO A 48 7.94 -15.88 12.54
CA PRO A 48 8.87 -15.92 11.42
C PRO A 48 8.20 -16.39 10.13
N MET A 49 8.37 -15.61 9.08
CA MET A 49 7.89 -15.94 7.75
C MET A 49 9.01 -15.58 6.78
N ASP A 50 9.38 -16.50 5.90
CA ASP A 50 10.46 -16.25 4.96
C ASP A 50 10.08 -15.20 3.90
N LYS A 51 11.07 -14.51 3.36
CA LYS A 51 10.86 -13.45 2.37
C LYS A 51 10.04 -13.91 1.18
N ALA A 52 10.29 -15.14 0.70
CA ALA A 52 9.57 -15.67 -0.45
C ALA A 52 8.08 -15.81 -0.16
N SER A 53 7.71 -16.25 1.04
CA SER A 53 6.31 -16.38 1.44
C SER A 53 5.62 -15.01 1.55
N ILE A 54 6.31 -14.03 2.12
CA ILE A 54 5.79 -12.64 2.20
C ILE A 54 5.63 -12.08 0.79
N PHE A 55 6.63 -12.24 -0.05
CA PHE A 55 6.59 -11.75 -1.44
C PHE A 55 5.42 -12.35 -2.23
N ARG A 56 5.24 -13.68 -2.15
CA ARG A 56 4.14 -14.35 -2.84
C ARG A 56 2.77 -13.87 -2.34
N THR A 57 2.65 -13.64 -1.03
CA THR A 57 1.42 -13.12 -0.44
C THR A 57 1.12 -11.71 -0.94
N LEU A 58 2.12 -10.82 -0.94
CA LEU A 58 1.96 -9.45 -1.43
C LEU A 58 1.65 -9.42 -2.93
N LYS A 59 2.27 -10.30 -3.71
CA LYS A 59 1.99 -10.40 -5.14
C LYS A 59 0.54 -10.81 -5.38
N LEU A 60 0.06 -11.82 -4.67
CA LEU A 60 -1.34 -12.23 -4.76
C LEU A 60 -2.28 -11.11 -4.33
N PHE A 61 -1.97 -10.44 -3.23
CA PHE A 61 -2.75 -9.31 -2.74
C PHE A 61 -2.82 -8.17 -3.76
N SER A 62 -1.72 -7.91 -4.45
CA SER A 62 -1.69 -6.88 -5.51
C SER A 62 -2.55 -7.28 -6.70
N GLU A 63 -2.48 -8.55 -7.11
CA GLU A 63 -3.28 -9.08 -8.23
C GLU A 63 -4.78 -9.06 -7.93
N LYS A 64 -5.16 -9.20 -6.66
CA LYS A 64 -6.55 -9.25 -6.23
C LYS A 64 -7.05 -7.93 -5.64
N ASP A 65 -6.30 -6.87 -5.77
CA ASP A 65 -6.65 -5.53 -5.27
C ASP A 65 -6.89 -5.48 -3.75
N VAL A 66 -6.23 -6.35 -3.00
CA VAL A 66 -6.19 -6.25 -1.54
C VAL A 66 -5.26 -5.10 -1.14
N VAL A 67 -4.15 -4.99 -1.85
CA VAL A 67 -3.17 -3.91 -1.66
C VAL A 67 -2.80 -3.31 -3.01
N HIS A 68 -2.22 -2.10 -2.96
CA HIS A 68 -1.63 -1.43 -4.12
C HIS A 68 -0.14 -1.26 -3.90
N PRO A 69 0.69 -1.65 -4.87
CA PRO A 69 2.10 -1.34 -4.82
C PRO A 69 2.31 0.16 -5.10
N ILE A 70 3.22 0.76 -4.36
CA ILE A 70 3.56 2.18 -4.49
C ILE A 70 5.03 2.31 -4.82
N GLU A 71 5.33 2.92 -5.95
CA GLU A 71 6.67 3.29 -6.33
C GLU A 71 6.89 4.74 -5.93
N ASP A 72 7.50 4.97 -4.77
CA ASP A 72 7.69 6.30 -4.20
C ASP A 72 9.06 6.88 -4.52
N GLY A 73 9.84 6.19 -5.35
CA GLY A 73 11.19 6.61 -5.68
C GLY A 73 12.24 6.13 -4.70
N SER A 74 11.84 5.45 -3.64
CA SER A 74 12.77 4.70 -2.79
C SER A 74 13.16 3.42 -3.53
N ARG A 75 14.17 2.72 -3.06
CA ARG A 75 14.58 1.45 -3.66
C ARG A 75 13.66 0.29 -3.27
N SER A 76 12.74 0.51 -2.35
CA SER A 76 11.83 -0.50 -1.85
C SER A 76 10.41 -0.22 -2.32
N LEU A 77 9.79 -1.22 -2.93
CA LEU A 77 8.38 -1.16 -3.27
C LEU A 77 7.57 -1.20 -1.97
N LYS A 78 6.64 -0.28 -1.82
CA LYS A 78 5.76 -0.24 -0.65
C LYS A 78 4.35 -0.64 -1.04
N TYR A 79 3.57 -1.06 -0.05
CA TYR A 79 2.22 -1.57 -0.26
C TYR A 79 1.25 -0.85 0.64
N GLU A 80 0.12 -0.47 0.09
CA GLU A 80 -0.97 0.22 0.78
C GLU A 80 -2.25 -0.59 0.61
N LEU A 81 -3.07 -0.63 1.66
CA LEU A 81 -4.37 -1.30 1.59
C LEU A 81 -5.29 -0.61 0.59
N CYS A 82 -6.03 -1.41 -0.17
CA CYS A 82 -7.08 -0.90 -1.03
C CYS A 82 -8.31 -0.58 -0.18
N HIS A 83 -8.86 0.62 -0.36
CA HIS A 83 -10.07 1.05 0.34
C HIS A 83 -11.35 0.71 -0.43
N SER A 84 -11.23 0.17 -1.64
CA SER A 84 -12.37 -0.26 -2.45
C SER A 84 -12.82 -1.66 -2.05
N LEU A 85 -14.12 -1.89 -2.03
CA LEU A 85 -14.69 -3.20 -1.70
C LEU A 85 -14.61 -4.19 -2.86
N THR A 86 -14.38 -3.71 -4.08
CA THR A 86 -14.33 -4.54 -5.29
C THR A 86 -13.00 -4.36 -6.02
N HIS A 87 -13.02 -3.75 -7.18
CA HIS A 87 -11.82 -3.46 -7.95
C HIS A 87 -11.50 -1.98 -7.89
N CYS A 88 -10.22 -1.65 -7.88
CA CYS A 88 -9.80 -0.26 -7.83
C CYS A 88 -9.94 0.41 -9.19
N ASN A 89 -10.48 1.61 -9.17
CA ASN A 89 -10.61 2.47 -10.32
C ASN A 89 -9.63 3.65 -10.20
N PHE A 90 -9.47 4.43 -11.27
CA PHE A 90 -8.67 5.65 -11.22
C PHE A 90 -9.12 6.63 -10.14
N SER A 91 -10.42 6.64 -9.82
CA SER A 91 -10.99 7.50 -8.78
C SER A 91 -10.55 7.10 -7.37
N ASP A 92 -10.04 5.89 -7.18
CA ASP A 92 -9.58 5.39 -5.87
C ASP A 92 -8.10 5.68 -5.62
N GLN A 93 -7.42 6.34 -6.56
CA GLN A 93 -6.03 6.70 -6.43
C GLN A 93 -5.82 7.81 -5.40
N HIS A 94 -4.69 7.77 -4.74
CA HIS A 94 -4.30 8.79 -3.76
C HIS A 94 -2.97 9.42 -4.15
N ILE A 95 -2.75 10.63 -3.65
CA ILE A 95 -1.44 11.27 -3.76
C ILE A 95 -0.60 10.75 -2.59
N HIS A 96 0.61 10.31 -2.88
CA HIS A 96 1.55 9.87 -1.87
C HIS A 96 2.67 10.88 -1.73
N PHE A 97 3.16 11.05 -0.51
CA PHE A 97 4.30 11.91 -0.22
C PHE A 97 5.43 11.07 0.38
N TYR A 98 6.59 11.14 -0.24
CA TYR A 98 7.78 10.45 0.24
C TYR A 98 8.74 11.46 0.89
N CYS A 99 9.04 11.27 2.17
CA CYS A 99 10.02 12.10 2.86
C CYS A 99 11.42 11.56 2.58
N GLU A 100 12.24 12.37 1.94
CA GLU A 100 13.59 11.99 1.55
C GLU A 100 14.53 11.85 2.74
N HIS A 101 14.19 12.47 3.88
CA HIS A 101 15.02 12.42 5.08
C HIS A 101 14.72 11.21 5.96
N CYS A 102 13.50 11.07 6.45
CA CYS A 102 13.13 9.95 7.32
C CYS A 102 12.69 8.70 6.57
N LYS A 103 12.52 8.79 5.23
CA LYS A 103 12.17 7.67 4.34
C LYS A 103 10.75 7.14 4.54
N GLU A 104 9.90 7.86 5.26
CA GLU A 104 8.51 7.49 5.44
C GLU A 104 7.66 7.94 4.25
N THR A 105 6.62 7.17 3.95
CA THR A 105 5.66 7.48 2.90
C THR A 105 4.30 7.75 3.54
N TYR A 106 3.67 8.84 3.11
CA TYR A 106 2.38 9.29 3.60
C TYR A 106 1.34 9.21 2.48
N CYS A 107 0.10 8.91 2.83
CA CYS A 107 -1.01 8.91 1.89
C CYS A 107 -1.88 10.14 2.14
N PHE A 108 -2.13 10.92 1.10
CA PHE A 108 -2.99 12.10 1.16
C PHE A 108 -4.39 11.73 0.67
N GLU A 109 -5.21 11.17 1.54
CA GLU A 109 -6.56 10.72 1.18
C GLU A 109 -7.52 11.87 0.85
N ASN A 110 -7.34 13.01 1.49
CA ASN A 110 -8.24 14.15 1.37
C ASN A 110 -7.78 15.20 0.35
N VAL A 111 -6.73 14.90 -0.42
CA VAL A 111 -6.22 15.81 -1.44
C VAL A 111 -6.74 15.36 -2.79
N SER A 112 -7.34 16.30 -3.53
CA SER A 112 -7.89 16.01 -4.86
C SER A 112 -6.80 15.65 -5.86
N ILE A 113 -7.02 14.58 -6.62
CA ILE A 113 -6.11 14.17 -7.67
C ILE A 113 -6.37 15.01 -8.92
N PRO A 114 -5.33 15.64 -9.50
CA PRO A 114 -5.50 16.37 -10.74
C PRO A 114 -5.90 15.44 -11.89
N ILE A 115 -6.84 15.91 -12.71
CA ILE A 115 -7.22 15.18 -13.91
C ILE A 115 -6.22 15.50 -15.01
N VAL A 116 -5.59 14.47 -15.55
CA VAL A 116 -4.62 14.61 -16.63
C VAL A 116 -5.25 14.13 -17.93
N SER A 117 -5.28 14.98 -18.93
CA SER A 117 -5.75 14.62 -20.27
C SER A 117 -4.69 13.77 -20.97
N ILE A 118 -5.10 12.60 -21.43
CA ILE A 118 -4.20 11.68 -22.11
C ILE A 118 -4.46 11.77 -23.62
N PRO A 119 -3.39 11.83 -24.44
CA PRO A 119 -3.57 11.89 -25.90
C PRO A 119 -4.35 10.69 -26.44
N SER A 120 -5.07 10.94 -27.52
CA SER A 120 -5.85 9.90 -28.19
C SER A 120 -4.98 8.71 -28.60
N GLY A 121 -5.50 7.51 -28.42
CA GLY A 121 -4.79 6.27 -28.78
C GLY A 121 -4.00 5.63 -27.62
N PHE A 122 -3.82 6.35 -26.51
CA PHE A 122 -3.18 5.80 -25.33
C PHE A 122 -4.22 5.25 -24.36
N THR A 123 -4.00 4.06 -23.84
CA THR A 123 -4.88 3.44 -22.85
C THR A 123 -4.18 3.37 -21.51
N PRO A 124 -4.51 4.28 -20.57
CA PRO A 124 -3.86 4.27 -19.25
C PRO A 124 -4.36 3.09 -18.42
N ARG A 125 -3.46 2.47 -17.67
CA ARG A 125 -3.80 1.38 -16.74
C ARG A 125 -3.54 1.75 -15.30
N CYS A 126 -2.56 2.61 -15.07
CA CYS A 126 -2.16 3.00 -13.73
C CYS A 126 -1.62 4.42 -13.75
N ILE A 127 -1.95 5.17 -12.70
CA ILE A 127 -1.39 6.50 -12.47
C ILE A 127 -0.77 6.48 -11.08
N ASN A 128 0.43 7.00 -10.97
CA ASN A 128 1.14 7.08 -9.70
C ASN A 128 1.50 8.53 -9.42
N TYR A 129 0.87 9.11 -8.39
CA TYR A 129 1.16 10.49 -7.97
C TYR A 129 2.04 10.44 -6.73
N VAL A 130 3.28 10.86 -6.87
CA VAL A 130 4.24 10.90 -5.76
C VAL A 130 4.87 12.28 -5.69
N ILE A 131 4.80 12.88 -4.50
CA ILE A 131 5.49 14.13 -4.18
C ILE A 131 6.64 13.77 -3.25
N LYS A 132 7.82 14.27 -3.53
CA LYS A 132 9.01 14.03 -2.72
C LYS A 132 9.48 15.32 -2.06
N GLY A 133 9.93 15.20 -0.84
CA GLY A 133 10.42 16.37 -0.10
C GLY A 133 10.64 16.03 1.36
N LEU A 134 10.26 16.93 2.26
CA LEU A 134 10.41 16.74 3.70
C LEU A 134 9.05 16.76 4.38
N CYS A 135 8.81 15.80 5.27
CA CYS A 135 7.60 15.78 6.08
C CYS A 135 7.63 16.91 7.11
N PRO A 136 6.51 17.22 7.78
CA PRO A 136 6.47 18.34 8.75
C PRO A 136 7.55 18.27 9.83
N GLU A 137 7.81 17.10 10.38
CA GLU A 137 8.84 16.93 11.41
C GLU A 137 10.24 17.18 10.87
N CYS A 138 10.56 16.60 9.72
CA CYS A 138 11.88 16.78 9.10
C CYS A 138 12.06 18.19 8.55
N SER A 139 11.01 18.81 8.05
CA SER A 139 11.03 20.19 7.59
C SER A 139 11.34 21.16 8.75
N ALA A 140 10.75 20.92 9.91
CA ALA A 140 11.01 21.73 11.12
C ALA A 140 12.45 21.58 11.60
N LYS A 141 13.02 20.39 11.50
CA LYS A 141 14.40 20.12 11.94
C LYS A 141 15.46 20.68 11.00
N SER A 142 15.14 20.94 9.75
CA SER A 142 16.09 21.43 8.74
C SER A 142 16.30 22.94 8.77
N LYS A 143 15.56 23.65 9.60
CA LYS A 143 15.71 25.11 9.78
C LYS A 143 16.73 25.47 10.84
#